data_386af714089c4885cdc91a9719002c5f
#
_entry.id   386af714089c4885cdc91a9719002c5f
#
_cell.length_a   1.000
_cell.length_b   1.000
_cell.length_c   1.000
_cell.angle_alpha   90.00
_cell.angle_beta   90.00
_cell.angle_gamma   90.00
#
_symmetry.space_group_name_H-M   'P 1'
#
loop_
_entity.id
_entity.type
_entity.pdbx_description
1 polymer ?
#
loop_
_entity_poly.entity_id
_entity_poly.type
_entity_poly.pdbx_seq_one_letter_code
_entity_poly.pdbx_strand_id
1 'polypeptide(L)' 'MKVRLRIKEVAAEKGVSMTKLSQRSEVAYNTVRKLFRDPYSEVTLSTLRRLADVLGVSTKDLIEDVPDDAQGNQVR' A
#
# COMPACT_ATOMS: atom_id res chain seq x y z
N MET A 1 16.37 3.42 -7.53
CA MET A 1 15.32 2.58 -6.93
C MET A 1 14.15 3.42 -6.50
N LYS A 2 12.97 2.88 -6.57
CA LYS A 2 11.77 3.53 -6.05
C LYS A 2 11.02 2.53 -5.18
N VAL A 3 10.14 3.05 -4.35
CA VAL A 3 9.36 2.21 -3.43
C VAL A 3 7.98 1.98 -4.04
N ARG A 4 7.59 0.72 -4.12
CA ARG A 4 6.28 0.33 -4.60
C ARG A 4 5.47 -0.20 -3.42
N LEU A 5 4.24 0.27 -3.29
CA LEU A 5 3.35 -0.19 -2.23
C LEU A 5 2.72 -1.52 -2.60
N ARG A 6 2.59 -2.41 -1.61
CA ARG A 6 1.97 -3.72 -1.79
C ARG A 6 0.70 -3.86 -0.98
N ILE A 7 0.06 -2.75 -0.67
CA ILE A 7 -1.12 -2.75 0.19
C ILE A 7 -2.25 -3.55 -0.44
N LYS A 8 -2.49 -3.34 -1.72
CA LYS A 8 -3.56 -4.04 -2.43
C LYS A 8 -3.33 -5.55 -2.42
N GLU A 9 -2.09 -5.96 -2.71
CA GLU A 9 -1.76 -7.38 -2.77
C GLU A 9 -1.91 -8.05 -1.42
N VAL A 10 -1.40 -7.40 -0.37
CA VAL A 10 -1.46 -7.98 0.96
C VAL A 10 -2.90 -8.02 1.46
N ALA A 11 -3.67 -6.97 1.20
CA ALA A 11 -5.08 -6.96 1.57
C ALA A 11 -5.83 -8.11 0.90
N ALA A 12 -5.53 -8.36 -0.39
CA ALA A 12 -6.17 -9.46 -1.10
C ALA A 12 -5.79 -10.80 -0.48
N GLU A 13 -4.53 -10.97 -0.12
CA GLU A 13 -4.08 -12.21 0.53
C GLU A 13 -4.79 -12.44 1.85
N LYS A 14 -5.08 -11.36 2.58
CA LYS A 14 -5.72 -11.48 3.89
C LYS A 14 -7.23 -11.43 3.81
N GLY A 15 -7.78 -11.24 2.62
CA GLY A 15 -9.24 -11.18 2.46
C GLY A 15 -9.86 -9.94 3.08
N VAL A 16 -9.13 -8.82 3.10
CA VAL A 16 -9.61 -7.57 3.71
C VAL A 16 -9.96 -6.59 2.60
N SER A 17 -11.22 -6.13 2.59
CA SER A 17 -11.67 -5.16 1.60
C SER A 17 -11.18 -3.77 1.94
N MET A 18 -11.26 -2.86 0.96
CA MET A 18 -10.90 -1.46 1.20
C MET A 18 -11.75 -0.85 2.31
N THR A 19 -13.04 -1.16 2.32
CA THR A 19 -13.94 -0.64 3.34
C THR A 19 -13.53 -1.10 4.73
N LYS A 20 -13.27 -2.39 4.88
CA LYS A 20 -12.84 -2.92 6.16
C LYS A 20 -11.50 -2.36 6.57
N LEU A 21 -10.58 -2.26 5.63
CA LEU A 21 -9.26 -1.72 5.92
C LEU A 21 -9.37 -0.28 6.41
N SER A 22 -10.19 0.53 5.75
CA SER A 22 -10.40 1.91 6.16
C SER A 22 -11.00 1.98 7.55
N GLN A 23 -12.05 1.21 7.79
CA GLN A 23 -12.74 1.25 9.07
C GLN A 23 -11.85 0.84 10.23
N ARG A 24 -11.11 -0.23 10.07
CA ARG A 24 -10.30 -0.78 11.15
C ARG A 24 -9.02 0.00 11.41
N SER A 25 -8.45 0.58 10.35
CA SER A 25 -7.22 1.34 10.49
C SER A 25 -7.46 2.79 10.85
N GLU A 26 -8.70 3.25 10.72
CA GLU A 26 -9.07 4.66 10.91
C GLU A 26 -8.36 5.57 9.91
N VAL A 27 -8.02 5.02 8.77
CA VAL A 27 -7.48 5.79 7.64
C VAL A 27 -8.64 6.06 6.70
N ALA A 28 -8.74 7.30 6.23
CA ALA A 28 -9.84 7.71 5.37
C ALA A 28 -9.97 6.77 4.17
N TYR A 29 -11.20 6.45 3.81
CA TYR A 29 -11.46 5.55 2.70
C TYR A 29 -10.82 6.04 1.40
N ASN A 30 -10.91 7.34 1.15
CA ASN A 30 -10.32 7.89 -0.08
C ASN A 30 -8.81 7.70 -0.11
N THR A 31 -8.16 7.76 1.05
CA THR A 31 -6.74 7.51 1.14
C THR A 31 -6.42 6.05 0.82
N VAL A 32 -7.19 5.12 1.40
CA VAL A 32 -7.00 3.69 1.13
C VAL A 32 -7.22 3.42 -0.35
N ARG A 33 -8.26 3.99 -0.92
CA ARG A 33 -8.57 3.81 -2.33
C ARG A 33 -7.43 4.31 -3.22
N LYS A 34 -6.86 5.47 -2.88
CA LYS A 34 -5.75 6.02 -3.64
C LYS A 34 -4.54 5.10 -3.57
N LEU A 35 -4.25 4.57 -2.38
CA LEU A 35 -3.10 3.69 -2.20
C LEU A 35 -3.27 2.37 -2.96
N PHE A 36 -4.51 1.89 -3.07
CA PHE A 36 -4.78 0.69 -3.86
C PHE A 36 -4.59 0.96 -5.34
N ARG A 37 -5.04 2.12 -5.80
CA ARG A 37 -5.03 2.43 -7.22
C ARG A 37 -3.65 2.81 -7.73
N ASP A 38 -2.87 3.51 -6.91
CA ASP A 38 -1.56 4.00 -7.31
C ASP A 38 -0.51 3.50 -6.32
N PRO A 39 0.19 2.41 -6.65
CA PRO A 39 1.18 1.85 -5.73
C PRO A 39 2.42 2.72 -5.55
N TYR A 40 2.53 3.80 -6.31
CA TYR A 40 3.67 4.70 -6.18
C TYR A 40 3.29 6.02 -5.54
N SER A 41 2.08 6.14 -5.01
CA SER A 41 1.68 7.35 -4.32
C SER A 41 2.40 7.44 -2.97
N GLU A 42 2.50 8.66 -2.48
CA GLU A 42 3.16 8.90 -1.21
C GLU A 42 2.25 8.55 -0.06
N VAL A 43 2.85 8.06 1.00
CA VAL A 43 2.12 7.70 2.21
C VAL A 43 3.06 7.91 3.39
N THR A 44 2.52 8.38 4.51
CA THR A 44 3.34 8.54 5.71
C THR A 44 3.59 7.19 6.36
N LEU A 45 4.69 7.11 7.09
CA LEU A 45 5.02 5.86 7.79
C LEU A 45 3.95 5.52 8.82
N SER A 46 3.37 6.52 9.48
CA SER A 46 2.33 6.23 10.47
C SER A 46 1.08 5.64 9.83
N THR A 47 0.69 6.14 8.66
CA THR A 47 -0.44 5.56 7.94
C THR A 47 -0.14 4.12 7.52
N LEU A 48 1.07 3.91 7.01
CA LEU A 48 1.49 2.59 6.57
C LEU A 48 1.45 1.60 7.73
N ARG A 49 1.91 2.03 8.90
CA ARG A 49 1.92 1.18 10.09
C ARG A 49 0.49 0.81 10.52
N ARG A 50 -0.44 1.77 10.46
CA ARG A 50 -1.83 1.48 10.80
C ARG A 50 -2.42 0.41 9.89
N LEU A 51 -2.13 0.52 8.61
CA LEU A 51 -2.61 -0.47 7.65
C LEU A 51 -1.98 -1.83 7.90
N ALA A 52 -0.69 -1.84 8.20
CA ALA A 52 0.01 -3.10 8.51
C ALA A 52 -0.57 -3.76 9.74
N ASP A 53 -0.90 -2.98 10.77
CA ASP A 53 -1.49 -3.52 11.99
C ASP A 53 -2.81 -4.23 11.69
N VAL A 54 -3.65 -3.63 10.87
CA VAL A 54 -4.94 -4.24 10.52
C VAL A 54 -4.73 -5.51 9.71
N LEU A 55 -3.74 -5.50 8.83
CA LEU A 55 -3.48 -6.65 7.96
C LEU A 55 -2.66 -7.74 8.67
N GLY A 56 -2.17 -7.44 9.87
CA GLY A 56 -1.42 -8.44 10.64
C GLY A 56 -0.04 -8.73 10.07
N VAL A 57 0.58 -7.74 9.45
CA VAL A 57 1.92 -7.90 8.87
C VAL A 57 2.82 -6.79 9.36
N SER A 58 4.11 -6.92 9.09
CA SER A 58 5.06 -5.86 9.37
C SER A 58 4.91 -4.75 8.34
N THR A 59 5.24 -3.53 8.75
CA THR A 59 5.20 -2.39 7.82
C THR A 59 6.03 -2.67 6.57
N LYS A 60 7.19 -3.32 6.73
CA LYS A 60 8.06 -3.61 5.60
C LYS A 60 7.41 -4.56 4.58
N ASP A 61 6.39 -5.30 5.00
CA ASP A 61 5.72 -6.22 4.09
C ASP A 61 4.80 -5.48 3.12
N LEU A 62 4.55 -4.19 3.36
CA LEU A 62 3.69 -3.38 2.52
C LEU A 62 4.47 -2.58 1.48
N ILE A 63 5.78 -2.71 1.44
CA ILE A 63 6.60 -1.95 0.51
C ILE A 63 7.64 -2.86 -0.11
N GLU A 64 8.11 -2.48 -1.28
CA GLU A 64 9.23 -3.17 -1.92
C GLU A 64 10.02 -2.18 -2.74
N ASP A 65 11.30 -2.41 -2.84
CA ASP A 65 12.16 -1.62 -3.69
C ASP A 65 12.13 -2.19 -5.09
N VAL A 66 11.93 -1.32 -6.07
CA VAL A 66 11.90 -1.74 -7.47
C VAL A 66 12.80 -0.81 -8.27
N PRO A 67 13.28 -1.28 -9.43
CA PRO A 67 14.07 -0.41 -10.31
C PRO A 67 13.27 0.79 -10.77
N ASP A 68 13.95 1.88 -11.07
CA ASP A 68 13.27 3.11 -11.48
C ASP A 68 12.45 2.95 -12.74
N ASP A 69 12.80 1.99 -13.59
CA ASP A 69 12.06 1.76 -14.82
C ASP A 69 11.04 0.64 -14.68
N ALA A 70 10.68 0.28 -13.45
CA ALA A 70 9.77 -0.84 -13.21
C ALA A 70 8.38 -0.57 -13.75
N GLN A 71 8.04 0.68 -14.00
CA GLN A 71 6.74 1.00 -14.57
C GLN A 71 6.67 0.78 -16.07
N GLY A 72 7.77 0.41 -16.69
CA GLY A 72 7.76 0.04 -18.09
C GLY A 72 7.68 1.20 -19.05
N ASN A 73 8.07 2.36 -18.62
CA ASN A 73 8.04 3.46 -19.52
C ASN A 73 9.35 4.09 -19.59
N GLN A 74 10.15 3.69 -19.97
CA GLN A 74 11.20 4.31 -20.05
C GLN A 74 11.90 4.39 -20.95
N VAL A 75 12.05 4.81 -21.31
CA VAL A 75 12.62 4.85 -21.97
C VAL A 75 13.52 5.45 -22.16
N ARG A 76 14.12 5.53 -22.39
CA ARG A 76 14.91 6.05 -22.38
C ARG A 76 15.44 6.09 -23.23
#